data_5cf559412c1b6ca365f3be274d4262da
#
_entry.id   5cf559412c1b6ca365f3be274d4262da
#
_cell.length_a   1.000
_cell.length_b   1.000
_cell.length_c   1.000
_cell.angle_alpha   90.00
_cell.angle_beta   90.00
_cell.angle_gamma   90.00
#
_symmetry.space_group_name_H-M   'P 1'
#
loop_
_entity.id
_entity.type
_entity.pdbx_description
1 polymer ?
#
loop_
_entity_poly.entity_id
_entity_poly.type
_entity_poly.pdbx_seq_one_letter_code
_entity_poly.pdbx_strand_id
1 'polypeptide(L)'
;MSDSALSLQVTLYSRPGCHLCEDAKNLVLPLVREFGATLREINIDEDPELTLLYRLDIPVIFVGSHKAAKHRVDPGQFRRQLGEASSRVR
;
A
#
# COMPACT_ATOMS: atom_id res chain seq x y z
N MET A 1 -2.96 25.82 5.15
CA MET A 1 -3.03 24.46 5.59
C MET A 1 -3.07 23.50 4.41
N SER A 2 -2.37 22.45 4.50
CA SER A 2 -2.23 21.52 3.40
C SER A 2 -3.17 20.33 3.53
N ASP A 3 -3.91 20.04 2.47
CA ASP A 3 -4.73 18.84 2.45
C ASP A 3 -3.90 17.57 2.55
N SER A 4 -2.64 17.63 2.14
CA SER A 4 -1.79 16.45 2.19
C SER A 4 -1.55 15.97 3.62
N ALA A 5 -1.64 16.86 4.61
CA ALA A 5 -1.53 16.47 6.01
C ALA A 5 -2.69 15.59 6.44
N LEU A 6 -3.84 15.69 5.75
CA LEU A 6 -5.03 14.92 6.04
C LEU A 6 -5.23 13.77 5.06
N SER A 7 -4.37 13.68 4.05
CA SER A 7 -4.50 12.64 3.04
C SER A 7 -4.00 11.31 3.57
N LEU A 8 -4.75 10.28 3.25
CA LEU A 8 -4.36 8.92 3.59
C LEU A 8 -3.32 8.43 2.60
N GLN A 9 -2.23 7.88 3.10
CA GLN A 9 -1.18 7.36 2.24
C GLN A 9 -1.15 5.84 2.30
N VAL A 10 -1.10 5.23 1.13
CA VAL A 10 -0.94 3.78 0.98
C VAL A 10 0.46 3.56 0.43
N THR A 11 1.21 2.65 1.04
CA THR A 11 2.57 2.33 0.61
C THR A 11 2.62 0.89 0.14
N LEU A 12 3.17 0.70 -1.06
CA LEU A 12 3.37 -0.64 -1.63
C LEU A 12 4.85 -0.89 -1.75
N TYR A 13 5.33 -1.90 -1.01
CA TYR A 13 6.72 -2.36 -1.15
C TYR A 13 6.77 -3.46 -2.19
N SER A 14 7.61 -3.27 -3.19
CA SER A 14 7.69 -4.17 -4.33
C SER A 14 9.11 -4.23 -4.86
N ARG A 15 9.31 -4.98 -5.96
CA ARG A 15 10.57 -4.97 -6.69
C ARG A 15 10.29 -5.23 -8.16
N PRO A 16 11.21 -4.85 -9.05
CA PRO A 16 11.05 -5.11 -10.48
C PRO A 16 10.91 -6.61 -10.75
N GLY A 17 10.05 -6.95 -11.70
CA GLY A 17 9.86 -8.34 -12.10
C GLY A 17 8.98 -9.17 -11.19
N CYS A 18 8.32 -8.53 -10.23
CA CYS A 18 7.43 -9.23 -9.30
C CYS A 18 6.00 -9.20 -9.83
N HIS A 19 5.52 -10.34 -10.35
CA HIS A 19 4.17 -10.41 -10.91
C HIS A 19 3.09 -10.19 -9.85
N LEU A 20 3.29 -10.75 -8.66
CA LEU A 20 2.32 -10.55 -7.57
C LEU A 20 2.24 -9.08 -7.16
N CYS A 21 3.37 -8.38 -7.25
CA CYS A 21 3.39 -6.95 -6.93
C CYS A 21 2.62 -6.15 -7.96
N GLU A 22 2.75 -6.50 -9.24
CA GLU A 22 1.99 -5.84 -10.29
C GLU A 22 0.50 -6.10 -10.13
N ASP A 23 0.13 -7.33 -9.84
CA ASP A 23 -1.27 -7.68 -9.61
C ASP A 23 -1.83 -6.90 -8.44
N ALA A 24 -1.08 -6.83 -7.35
CA ALA A 24 -1.51 -6.09 -6.16
C ALA A 24 -1.69 -4.62 -6.48
N LYS A 25 -0.76 -4.03 -7.21
CA LYS A 25 -0.84 -2.62 -7.58
C LYS A 25 -2.09 -2.35 -8.41
N ASN A 26 -2.32 -3.19 -9.42
CA ASN A 26 -3.49 -3.01 -10.29
C ASN A 26 -4.79 -3.16 -9.51
N LEU A 27 -4.79 -3.96 -8.47
CA LEU A 27 -5.97 -4.19 -7.67
C LEU A 27 -6.24 -3.05 -6.70
N VAL A 28 -5.19 -2.52 -6.06
CA VAL A 28 -5.38 -1.50 -5.03
C VAL A 28 -5.52 -0.10 -5.60
N LEU A 29 -4.94 0.17 -6.76
CA LEU A 29 -4.90 1.53 -7.30
C LEU A 29 -6.29 2.15 -7.50
N PRO A 30 -7.28 1.43 -8.08
CA PRO A 30 -8.63 2.01 -8.19
C PRO A 30 -9.24 2.31 -6.83
N LEU A 31 -8.99 1.45 -5.84
CA LEU A 31 -9.53 1.66 -4.51
C LEU A 31 -8.88 2.86 -3.82
N VAL A 32 -7.57 2.99 -3.99
CA VAL A 32 -6.85 4.15 -3.47
C VAL A 32 -7.46 5.44 -4.04
N ARG A 33 -7.71 5.45 -5.35
CA ARG A 33 -8.30 6.61 -6.01
C ARG A 33 -9.71 6.87 -5.52
N GLU A 34 -10.48 5.81 -5.31
CA GLU A 34 -11.85 5.95 -4.85
C GLU A 34 -11.93 6.66 -3.51
N PHE A 35 -10.97 6.41 -2.63
CA PHE A 35 -10.94 7.00 -1.29
C PHE A 35 -10.17 8.33 -1.25
N GLY A 36 -9.69 8.79 -2.39
CA GLY A 36 -8.91 10.04 -2.42
C GLY A 36 -7.57 9.91 -1.71
N ALA A 37 -7.09 8.68 -1.55
CA ALA A 37 -5.79 8.42 -0.95
C ALA A 37 -4.70 8.52 -2.01
N THR A 38 -3.44 8.44 -1.57
CA THR A 38 -2.31 8.44 -2.47
C THR A 38 -1.58 7.11 -2.35
N LEU A 39 -1.03 6.63 -3.47
CA LEU A 39 -0.24 5.41 -3.49
C LEU A 39 1.22 5.75 -3.73
N ARG A 40 2.07 5.25 -2.85
CA ARG A 40 3.51 5.36 -3.00
C ARG A 40 4.08 3.97 -3.17
N GLU A 41 4.79 3.75 -4.27
CA GLU A 41 5.45 2.47 -4.52
C GLU A 41 6.93 2.60 -4.20
N ILE A 42 7.45 1.67 -3.41
CA ILE A 42 8.84 1.68 -2.99
C ILE A 42 9.50 0.39 -3.46
N ASN A 43 10.58 0.54 -4.22
CA ASN A 43 11.37 -0.60 -4.67
C ASN A 43 12.33 -1.01 -3.54
N ILE A 44 12.10 -2.20 -2.97
CA ILE A 44 12.91 -2.64 -1.83
C ILE A 44 14.36 -2.90 -2.22
N ASP A 45 14.64 -3.11 -3.52
CA ASP A 45 16.00 -3.35 -3.96
C ASP A 45 16.91 -2.13 -3.81
N GLU A 46 16.31 -0.95 -3.65
CA GLU A 46 17.06 0.29 -3.50
C GLU A 46 17.50 0.55 -2.05
N ASP A 47 17.07 -0.30 -1.12
CA ASP A 47 17.38 -0.11 0.30
C ASP A 47 17.67 -1.48 0.92
N PRO A 48 18.92 -1.72 1.37
CA PRO A 48 19.27 -3.04 1.93
C PRO A 48 18.42 -3.42 3.13
N GLU A 49 18.02 -2.47 3.95
CA GLU A 49 17.18 -2.78 5.10
C GLU A 49 15.79 -3.23 4.67
N LEU A 50 15.23 -2.57 3.68
CA LEU A 50 13.90 -2.96 3.17
C LEU A 50 13.98 -4.32 2.50
N THR A 51 15.08 -4.58 1.79
CA THR A 51 15.28 -5.89 1.16
C THR A 51 15.26 -6.98 2.21
N LEU A 52 15.99 -6.79 3.30
CA LEU A 52 16.01 -7.79 4.38
C LEU A 52 14.63 -7.98 5.00
N LEU A 53 13.91 -6.88 5.22
CA LEU A 53 12.61 -6.95 5.88
C LEU A 53 11.55 -7.62 5.01
N TYR A 54 11.53 -7.33 3.72
CA TYR A 54 10.35 -7.64 2.91
C TYR A 54 10.59 -8.56 1.73
N ARG A 55 11.82 -8.97 1.43
CA ARG A 55 12.10 -9.74 0.21
C ARG A 55 11.27 -11.02 0.07
N LEU A 56 10.88 -11.61 1.19
CA LEU A 56 10.08 -12.84 1.17
C LEU A 56 8.59 -12.57 1.31
N ASP A 57 8.21 -11.32 1.55
CA ASP A 57 6.82 -10.96 1.85
C ASP A 57 6.15 -10.13 0.78
N ILE A 58 6.92 -9.59 -0.17
CA ILE A 58 6.35 -8.69 -1.19
C ILE A 58 5.30 -9.40 -2.03
N PRO A 59 4.26 -8.69 -2.44
CA PRO A 59 3.99 -7.27 -2.14
C PRO A 59 3.57 -7.08 -0.68
N VAL A 60 4.06 -6.01 -0.07
CA VAL A 60 3.65 -5.63 1.28
C VAL A 60 2.98 -4.27 1.17
N ILE A 61 1.79 -4.15 1.73
CA ILE A 61 1.00 -2.92 1.61
C ILE A 61 0.66 -2.38 2.98
N PHE A 62 0.97 -1.10 3.17
CA PHE A 62 0.60 -0.37 4.38
C PHE A 62 -0.47 0.65 4.05
N VAL A 63 -1.45 0.76 4.94
CA VAL A 63 -2.41 1.86 4.92
C VAL A 63 -2.03 2.74 6.09
N GLY A 64 -1.46 3.90 5.80
CA GLY A 64 -0.82 4.69 6.84
C GLY A 64 0.32 3.90 7.45
N SER A 65 0.31 3.75 8.76
CA SER A 65 1.33 2.99 9.48
C SER A 65 0.93 1.53 9.73
N HIS A 66 -0.25 1.12 9.25
CA HIS A 66 -0.80 -0.20 9.52
C HIS A 66 -0.54 -1.14 8.35
N LYS A 67 0.06 -2.31 8.62
CA LYS A 67 0.28 -3.30 7.57
C LYS A 67 -1.06 -3.93 7.20
N ALA A 68 -1.47 -3.72 5.97
CA ALA A 68 -2.79 -4.14 5.51
C ALA A 68 -2.76 -5.48 4.78
N ALA A 69 -1.65 -5.80 4.11
CA ALA A 69 -1.59 -7.03 3.33
C ALA A 69 -0.14 -7.39 3.04
N LYS A 70 0.09 -8.67 2.80
CA LYS A 70 1.35 -9.17 2.25
C LYS A 70 1.03 -10.33 1.33
N HIS A 71 1.86 -10.53 0.31
CA HIS A 71 1.74 -11.57 -0.71
C HIS A 71 0.54 -11.38 -1.61
N ARG A 72 -0.66 -11.40 -1.06
CA ARG A 72 -1.89 -11.26 -1.83
C ARG A 72 -2.80 -10.26 -1.17
N VAL A 73 -3.64 -9.61 -1.96
CA VAL A 73 -4.57 -8.60 -1.49
C VAL A 73 -5.98 -9.09 -1.72
N ASP A 74 -6.77 -9.09 -0.65
CA ASP A 74 -8.20 -9.32 -0.75
C ASP A 74 -8.86 -7.95 -0.92
N PRO A 75 -9.48 -7.67 -2.09
CA PRO A 75 -10.01 -6.34 -2.34
C PRO A 75 -11.07 -5.89 -1.34
N GLY A 76 -11.93 -6.81 -0.91
CA GLY A 76 -12.97 -6.45 0.07
C GLY A 76 -12.38 -6.05 1.40
N GLN A 77 -11.40 -6.81 1.89
CA GLN A 77 -10.74 -6.50 3.14
C GLN A 77 -9.94 -5.19 3.04
N PHE A 78 -9.22 -5.02 1.92
CA PHE A 78 -8.45 -3.81 1.72
C PHE A 78 -9.36 -2.58 1.69
N ARG A 79 -10.50 -2.69 1.01
CA ARG A 79 -11.47 -1.60 0.95
C ARG A 79 -11.96 -1.23 2.35
N ARG A 80 -12.24 -2.23 3.20
CA ARG A 80 -12.66 -1.97 4.56
C ARG A 80 -11.57 -1.25 5.35
N GLN A 81 -10.32 -1.67 5.17
CA GLN A 81 -9.19 -1.03 5.85
C GLN A 81 -9.01 0.42 5.41
N LEU A 82 -9.19 0.69 4.12
CA LEU A 82 -9.16 2.06 3.63
C LEU A 82 -10.27 2.90 4.24
N GLY A 83 -11.47 2.33 4.32
CA GLY A 83 -12.61 3.04 4.89
C GLY A 83 -12.38 3.39 6.34
N GLU A 84 -11.87 2.44 7.12
CA GLU A 84 -11.59 2.66 8.54
C GLU A 84 -10.50 3.72 8.72
N ALA A 85 -9.44 3.64 7.92
CA ALA A 85 -8.36 4.61 8.02
C ALA A 85 -8.80 5.99 7.59
N SER A 86 -9.64 6.08 6.56
CA SER A 86 -10.19 7.36 6.10
C SER A 86 -11.01 8.02 7.20
N SER A 87 -11.77 7.24 7.95
CA SER A 87 -12.57 7.78 9.05
C SER A 87 -11.68 8.37 10.13
N ARG A 88 -10.53 7.76 10.38
CA ARG A 88 -9.63 8.24 11.42
C ARG A 88 -8.86 9.50 11.01
N VAL A 89 -8.70 9.72 9.72
CA VAL A 89 -7.95 10.88 9.23
C VAL A 89 -8.75 12.17 9.36
N ARG A 90 -10.06 12.09 9.46
CA ARG A 90 -10.92 13.26 9.53
C ARG A 90 -10.98 13.92 10.86
#